data_d883ef9802a6685df46f7fec610ad9d5
#
_entry.id   d883ef9802a6685df46f7fec610ad9d5
#
_cell.length_a   1.000
_cell.length_b   1.000
_cell.length_c   1.000
_cell.angle_alpha   90.00
_cell.angle_beta   90.00
_cell.angle_gamma   90.00
#
_symmetry.space_group_name_H-M   'P 1'
#
loop_
_entity.id
_entity.type
_entity.pdbx_description
1 polymer ?
#
loop_
_entity_poly.entity_id
_entity_poly.type
_entity_poly.pdbx_seq_one_letter_code
_entity_poly.pdbx_strand_id
1 'polypeptide(L)'
;GFDYWDFSMFDMCRYDHTTKLVIDTGHPLTGSERLAFARRLKQIGLDNGITCNQSHAPFSCNYPFVRARLKWAIECTAEAGGKICVIHPMNDGSVEENRDMYLELLPFAKEHGVKLATENMWNWDSEKGHSSFAACATPKSFCDHIEVINDDFFVACLDIGHAEMGGLNTSAVEMIRTLNERLEALHVHDVDLVHDSHSLPFT
;
A
#
# COMPACT_ATOMS: atom_id res chain seq x y z
N GLY A 1 -10.17 -7.32 -21.82
CA GLY A 1 -9.52 -6.12 -21.29
C GLY A 1 -9.66 -6.04 -19.79
N PHE A 2 -9.12 -5.01 -19.20
CA PHE A 2 -9.30 -4.70 -17.77
C PHE A 2 -10.39 -3.64 -17.64
N ASP A 3 -11.15 -3.69 -16.53
CA ASP A 3 -12.18 -2.69 -16.21
C ASP A 3 -11.64 -1.61 -15.26
N TYR A 4 -10.56 -1.94 -14.54
CA TYR A 4 -9.95 -1.09 -13.52
C TYR A 4 -8.43 -1.02 -13.65
N TRP A 5 -7.85 0.02 -13.08
CA TRP A 5 -6.41 0.19 -12.93
C TRP A 5 -6.03 0.64 -11.52
N ASP A 6 -4.85 0.25 -11.08
CA ASP A 6 -4.23 0.66 -9.83
C ASP A 6 -3.27 1.84 -10.07
N PHE A 7 -3.38 2.89 -9.26
CA PHE A 7 -2.55 4.08 -9.40
C PHE A 7 -1.29 3.98 -8.55
N SER A 8 -0.20 3.49 -9.12
CA SER A 8 1.10 3.52 -8.46
C SER A 8 1.63 4.95 -8.35
N MET A 9 1.96 5.36 -7.12
CA MET A 9 2.54 6.67 -6.82
C MET A 9 3.97 6.59 -6.26
N PHE A 10 4.72 5.55 -6.60
CA PHE A 10 6.11 5.38 -6.16
C PHE A 10 7.01 6.53 -6.60
N ASP A 11 6.75 7.15 -7.75
CA ASP A 11 7.47 8.31 -8.23
C ASP A 11 7.21 9.60 -7.45
N MET A 12 6.22 9.61 -6.55
CA MET A 12 5.94 10.76 -5.69
C MET A 12 7.08 11.03 -4.69
N CYS A 13 7.84 10.00 -4.29
CA CYS A 13 8.93 10.12 -3.34
C CYS A 13 10.04 9.09 -3.63
N ARG A 14 10.80 9.32 -4.70
CA ARG A 14 12.02 8.52 -4.94
C ARG A 14 13.14 8.97 -4.02
N TYR A 15 13.92 8.04 -3.54
CA TYR A 15 15.09 8.33 -2.70
C TYR A 15 16.21 7.32 -2.95
N ASP A 16 17.43 7.75 -2.71
CA ASP A 16 18.60 6.87 -2.71
C ASP A 16 18.60 5.98 -1.48
N HIS A 17 18.63 4.67 -1.67
CA HIS A 17 18.55 3.70 -0.58
C HIS A 17 19.79 3.68 0.32
N THR A 18 20.93 4.19 -0.16
CA THR A 18 22.19 4.25 0.61
C THR A 18 22.25 5.54 1.43
N THR A 19 22.06 6.68 0.77
CA THR A 19 22.20 8.01 1.40
C THR A 19 20.93 8.47 2.10
N LYS A 20 19.78 7.85 1.80
CA LYS A 20 18.43 8.25 2.26
C LYS A 20 18.02 9.67 1.84
N LEU A 21 18.66 10.21 0.81
CA LEU A 21 18.30 11.51 0.25
C LEU A 21 17.20 11.37 -0.80
N VAL A 22 16.22 12.26 -0.74
CA VAL A 22 15.15 12.33 -1.74
C VAL A 22 15.74 12.79 -3.07
N ILE A 23 15.37 12.09 -4.14
CA ILE A 23 15.81 12.37 -5.51
C ILE A 23 14.70 13.16 -6.20
N ASP A 24 15.02 14.33 -6.74
CA ASP A 24 14.13 15.03 -7.66
C ASP A 24 14.22 14.37 -9.04
N THR A 25 13.17 13.69 -9.43
CA THR A 25 13.07 13.01 -10.73
C THR A 25 12.42 13.90 -11.80
N GLY A 26 11.90 15.08 -11.43
CA GLY A 26 11.08 15.91 -12.31
C GLY A 26 9.71 15.30 -12.65
N HIS A 27 9.33 14.18 -11.98
CA HIS A 27 8.03 13.55 -12.22
C HIS A 27 6.89 14.43 -11.69
N PRO A 28 5.74 14.58 -12.41
CA PRO A 28 4.64 15.45 -11.99
C PRO A 28 4.14 15.20 -10.56
N LEU A 29 4.21 13.97 -10.06
CA LEU A 29 3.81 13.61 -8.69
C LEU A 29 4.69 14.23 -7.60
N THR A 30 5.90 14.71 -7.92
CA THR A 30 6.83 15.27 -6.92
C THR A 30 6.51 16.71 -6.52
N GLY A 31 5.61 17.40 -7.25
CA GLY A 31 5.39 18.84 -7.10
C GLY A 31 3.94 19.31 -7.21
N SER A 32 3.78 20.56 -7.62
CA SER A 32 2.48 21.24 -7.75
C SER A 32 1.57 20.61 -8.81
N GLU A 33 2.15 19.96 -9.82
CA GLU A 33 1.40 19.37 -10.93
C GLU A 33 0.72 18.02 -10.59
N ARG A 34 0.93 17.49 -9.40
CA ARG A 34 0.47 16.16 -9.00
C ARG A 34 -1.04 15.93 -9.18
N LEU A 35 -1.85 16.94 -8.82
CA LEU A 35 -3.31 16.80 -8.94
C LEU A 35 -3.78 16.91 -10.40
N ALA A 36 -3.15 17.79 -11.18
CA ALA A 36 -3.43 17.89 -12.62
C ALA A 36 -3.04 16.59 -13.34
N PHE A 37 -1.93 15.98 -12.94
CA PHE A 37 -1.50 14.68 -13.45
C PHE A 37 -2.48 13.57 -13.10
N ALA A 38 -2.94 13.49 -11.84
CA ALA A 38 -3.93 12.50 -11.41
C ALA A 38 -5.27 12.64 -12.19
N ARG A 39 -5.77 13.88 -12.37
CA ARG A 39 -6.97 14.15 -13.20
C ARG A 39 -6.76 13.75 -14.66
N ARG A 40 -5.56 14.00 -15.21
CA ARG A 40 -5.26 13.58 -16.58
C ARG A 40 -5.28 12.06 -16.74
N LEU A 41 -4.71 11.31 -15.78
CA LEU A 41 -4.76 9.84 -15.80
C LEU A 41 -6.20 9.33 -15.70
N LYS A 42 -7.01 9.93 -14.83
CA LYS A 42 -8.45 9.64 -14.76
C LYS A 42 -9.13 9.80 -16.11
N GLN A 43 -8.90 10.93 -16.79
CA GLN A 43 -9.52 11.18 -18.10
C GLN A 43 -9.06 10.16 -19.15
N ILE A 44 -7.76 9.84 -19.19
CA ILE A 44 -7.23 8.80 -20.09
C ILE A 44 -7.90 7.45 -19.81
N GLY A 45 -8.06 7.09 -18.54
CA GLY A 45 -8.78 5.87 -18.16
C GLY A 45 -10.21 5.86 -18.70
N LEU A 46 -10.97 6.93 -18.43
CA LEU A 46 -12.37 7.05 -18.86
C LEU A 46 -12.51 6.99 -20.39
N ASP A 47 -11.61 7.65 -21.12
CA ASP A 47 -11.59 7.64 -22.60
C ASP A 47 -11.33 6.24 -23.16
N ASN A 48 -10.76 5.33 -22.35
CA ASN A 48 -10.49 3.94 -22.71
C ASN A 48 -11.40 2.93 -21.99
N GLY A 49 -12.43 3.39 -21.29
CA GLY A 49 -13.43 2.54 -20.65
C GLY A 49 -12.93 1.84 -19.38
N ILE A 50 -11.87 2.34 -18.73
CA ILE A 50 -11.34 1.82 -17.48
C ILE A 50 -11.34 2.91 -16.38
N THR A 51 -11.48 2.51 -15.12
CA THR A 51 -11.52 3.44 -14.00
C THR A 51 -10.47 3.09 -12.94
N CYS A 52 -10.02 4.10 -12.16
CA CYS A 52 -9.18 3.84 -11.01
C CYS A 52 -10.03 3.22 -9.89
N ASN A 53 -9.63 2.06 -9.36
CA ASN A 53 -10.29 1.47 -8.19
C ASN A 53 -9.52 1.75 -6.91
N GLN A 54 -8.22 1.57 -6.93
CA GLN A 54 -7.30 1.76 -5.80
C GLN A 54 -6.02 2.44 -6.25
N SER A 55 -5.21 2.82 -5.29
CA SER A 55 -3.90 3.41 -5.52
C SER A 55 -2.89 2.89 -4.51
N HIS A 56 -1.62 2.99 -4.84
CA HIS A 56 -0.53 2.66 -3.94
C HIS A 56 0.31 3.90 -3.65
N ALA A 57 0.37 4.30 -2.37
CA ALA A 57 1.17 5.44 -1.91
C ALA A 57 2.69 5.17 -2.02
N PRO A 58 3.54 6.20 -1.97
CA PRO A 58 4.98 5.99 -1.88
C PRO A 58 5.35 5.27 -0.58
N PHE A 59 6.45 4.51 -0.60
CA PHE A 59 6.98 3.73 0.53
C PHE A 59 8.52 3.86 0.56
N SER A 60 9.23 3.58 1.66
CA SER A 60 8.79 2.94 2.90
C SER A 60 8.34 3.98 3.94
N CYS A 61 7.25 3.70 4.65
CA CYS A 61 6.75 4.57 5.73
C CYS A 61 7.66 4.61 6.97
N ASN A 62 8.71 3.81 7.03
CA ASN A 62 9.77 3.96 8.03
C ASN A 62 10.45 5.34 7.96
N TYR A 63 10.38 6.02 6.80
CA TYR A 63 11.05 7.31 6.59
C TYR A 63 10.08 8.50 6.73
N PRO A 64 10.40 9.51 7.58
CA PRO A 64 9.56 10.69 7.77
C PRO A 64 9.30 11.47 6.47
N PHE A 65 10.28 11.51 5.55
CA PHE A 65 10.12 12.22 4.27
C PHE A 65 9.13 11.52 3.33
N VAL A 66 8.93 10.22 3.45
CA VAL A 66 7.86 9.47 2.74
C VAL A 66 6.53 9.78 3.41
N ARG A 67 6.44 9.66 4.74
CA ARG A 67 5.20 9.98 5.48
C ARG A 67 4.69 11.40 5.20
N ALA A 68 5.57 12.37 5.00
CA ALA A 68 5.20 13.73 4.61
C ALA A 68 4.47 13.84 3.25
N ARG A 69 4.48 12.77 2.44
CA ARG A 69 3.80 12.71 1.13
C ARG A 69 2.46 11.96 1.16
N LEU A 70 2.12 11.30 2.26
CA LEU A 70 0.94 10.44 2.31
C LEU A 70 -0.37 11.21 2.10
N LYS A 71 -0.50 12.43 2.60
CA LYS A 71 -1.66 13.29 2.32
C LYS A 71 -1.75 13.64 0.82
N TRP A 72 -0.62 13.86 0.14
CA TRP A 72 -0.62 14.05 -1.31
C TRP A 72 -1.08 12.80 -2.07
N ALA A 73 -0.72 11.62 -1.58
CA ALA A 73 -1.18 10.37 -2.17
C ALA A 73 -2.70 10.22 -2.04
N ILE A 74 -3.27 10.54 -0.88
CA ILE A 74 -4.73 10.53 -0.65
C ILE A 74 -5.44 11.51 -1.61
N GLU A 75 -4.95 12.76 -1.75
CA GLU A 75 -5.49 13.74 -2.70
C GLU A 75 -5.44 13.21 -4.14
N CYS A 76 -4.28 12.68 -4.55
CA CYS A 76 -4.12 12.13 -5.90
C CYS A 76 -5.04 10.93 -6.16
N THR A 77 -5.27 10.09 -5.15
CA THR A 77 -6.23 8.97 -5.23
C THR A 77 -7.63 9.48 -5.51
N ALA A 78 -8.10 10.47 -4.74
CA ALA A 78 -9.41 11.09 -4.94
C ALA A 78 -9.54 11.71 -6.34
N GLU A 79 -8.55 12.46 -6.78
CA GLU A 79 -8.53 13.11 -8.10
C GLU A 79 -8.49 12.11 -9.26
N ALA A 80 -7.82 10.98 -9.09
CA ALA A 80 -7.83 9.88 -10.05
C ALA A 80 -9.17 9.12 -10.07
N GLY A 81 -10.02 9.32 -9.06
CA GLY A 81 -11.33 8.65 -8.91
C GLY A 81 -11.26 7.36 -8.11
N GLY A 82 -10.09 7.01 -7.57
CA GLY A 82 -9.90 5.87 -6.68
C GLY A 82 -10.64 6.02 -5.35
N LYS A 83 -10.97 4.90 -4.74
CA LYS A 83 -11.72 4.84 -3.47
C LYS A 83 -10.89 4.33 -2.31
N ILE A 84 -9.76 3.70 -2.59
CA ILE A 84 -8.85 3.11 -1.60
C ILE A 84 -7.44 3.58 -1.92
N CYS A 85 -6.73 4.09 -0.91
CA CYS A 85 -5.30 4.39 -0.97
C CYS A 85 -4.55 3.38 -0.09
N VAL A 86 -3.78 2.50 -0.72
CA VAL A 86 -2.93 1.54 0.00
C VAL A 86 -1.71 2.30 0.51
N ILE A 87 -1.49 2.22 1.81
CA ILE A 87 -0.38 2.84 2.52
C ILE A 87 0.29 1.75 3.36
N HIS A 88 1.56 1.45 3.08
CA HIS A 88 2.30 0.48 3.89
C HIS A 88 2.37 0.91 5.35
N PRO A 89 2.28 -0.03 6.29
CA PRO A 89 2.68 0.24 7.67
C PRO A 89 4.20 0.52 7.73
N MET A 90 4.67 1.03 8.83
CA MET A 90 6.09 0.97 9.17
C MET A 90 6.43 -0.47 9.51
N ASN A 91 7.28 -1.11 8.71
CA ASN A 91 7.59 -2.55 8.82
C ASN A 91 8.00 -2.97 10.23
N ASP A 92 8.83 -2.15 10.89
CA ASP A 92 9.39 -2.40 12.21
C ASP A 92 8.64 -1.64 13.32
N GLY A 93 7.57 -0.91 12.96
CA GLY A 93 6.74 -0.16 13.89
C GLY A 93 5.83 -1.07 14.71
N SER A 94 5.60 -0.73 15.96
CA SER A 94 4.60 -1.38 16.80
C SER A 94 3.18 -1.13 16.26
N VAL A 95 2.21 -1.89 16.76
CA VAL A 95 0.78 -1.67 16.46
C VAL A 95 0.36 -0.24 16.81
N GLU A 96 0.85 0.28 17.95
CA GLU A 96 0.54 1.62 18.43
C GLU A 96 1.15 2.72 17.55
N GLU A 97 2.41 2.55 17.12
CA GLU A 97 3.08 3.50 16.24
C GLU A 97 2.41 3.57 14.88
N ASN A 98 2.05 2.42 14.32
CA ASN A 98 1.29 2.33 13.06
C ASN A 98 -0.11 2.94 13.23
N ARG A 99 -0.82 2.63 14.32
CA ARG A 99 -2.10 3.26 14.65
C ARG A 99 -1.99 4.78 14.62
N ASP A 100 -1.01 5.35 15.31
CA ASP A 100 -0.86 6.80 15.43
C ASP A 100 -0.62 7.45 14.06
N MET A 101 0.18 6.82 13.19
CA MET A 101 0.37 7.26 11.81
C MET A 101 -0.95 7.26 11.01
N TYR A 102 -1.73 6.20 11.09
CA TYR A 102 -3.00 6.14 10.34
C TYR A 102 -4.08 7.06 10.92
N LEU A 103 -4.15 7.21 12.24
CA LEU A 103 -5.10 8.14 12.89
C LEU A 103 -4.82 9.60 12.52
N GLU A 104 -3.56 9.98 12.24
CA GLU A 104 -3.23 11.31 11.70
C GLU A 104 -3.78 11.53 10.29
N LEU A 105 -3.84 10.47 9.47
CA LEU A 105 -4.25 10.52 8.07
C LEU A 105 -5.77 10.36 7.90
N LEU A 106 -6.41 9.62 8.78
CA LEU A 106 -7.78 9.16 8.63
C LEU A 106 -8.82 10.30 8.49
N PRO A 107 -8.78 11.39 9.28
CA PRO A 107 -9.71 12.51 9.09
C PRO A 107 -9.58 13.14 7.68
N PHE A 108 -8.36 13.28 7.20
CA PHE A 108 -8.06 13.82 5.87
C PHE A 108 -8.55 12.89 4.76
N ALA A 109 -8.36 11.59 4.92
CA ALA A 109 -8.85 10.58 3.98
C ALA A 109 -10.39 10.57 3.89
N LYS A 110 -11.08 10.69 5.03
CA LYS A 110 -12.55 10.83 5.10
C LYS A 110 -13.05 12.07 4.37
N GLU A 111 -12.39 13.21 4.55
CA GLU A 111 -12.72 14.45 3.85
C GLU A 111 -12.66 14.29 2.32
N HIS A 112 -11.72 13.47 1.83
CA HIS A 112 -11.55 13.19 0.41
C HIS A 112 -12.37 11.98 -0.09
N GLY A 113 -13.11 11.30 0.78
CA GLY A 113 -13.91 10.12 0.44
C GLY A 113 -13.06 8.92 0.00
N VAL A 114 -11.86 8.80 0.55
CA VAL A 114 -10.87 7.74 0.26
C VAL A 114 -10.64 6.91 1.52
N LYS A 115 -10.82 5.60 1.44
CA LYS A 115 -10.43 4.67 2.50
C LYS A 115 -8.91 4.50 2.52
N LEU A 116 -8.36 4.29 3.69
CA LEU A 116 -6.97 3.88 3.87
C LEU A 116 -6.90 2.36 3.98
N ALA A 117 -6.02 1.73 3.23
CA ALA A 117 -5.75 0.31 3.37
C ALA A 117 -4.32 0.09 3.86
N THR A 118 -4.16 -0.69 4.94
CA THR A 118 -2.85 -1.21 5.35
C THR A 118 -2.59 -2.54 4.66
N GLU A 119 -1.32 -2.91 4.49
CA GLU A 119 -0.90 -4.09 3.74
C GLU A 119 -0.07 -5.04 4.60
N ASN A 120 -0.13 -6.34 4.31
CA ASN A 120 0.74 -7.33 4.94
C ASN A 120 2.16 -7.21 4.40
N MET A 121 3.12 -6.98 5.30
CA MET A 121 4.51 -6.72 4.95
C MET A 121 5.42 -7.89 5.34
N TRP A 122 6.66 -7.82 4.87
CA TRP A 122 7.73 -8.74 5.20
C TRP A 122 9.05 -8.00 5.38
N ASN A 123 9.97 -8.60 6.12
CA ASN A 123 11.37 -8.21 6.23
C ASN A 123 12.25 -9.34 5.70
N TRP A 124 13.50 -9.05 5.38
CA TRP A 124 14.48 -10.05 4.94
C TRP A 124 15.40 -10.47 6.09
N ASP A 125 15.47 -11.76 6.35
CA ASP A 125 16.44 -12.36 7.28
C ASP A 125 17.64 -12.88 6.48
N SER A 126 18.72 -12.11 6.44
CA SER A 126 19.92 -12.47 5.65
C SER A 126 20.70 -13.65 6.20
N GLU A 127 20.52 -14.00 7.48
CA GLU A 127 21.18 -15.16 8.10
C GLU A 127 20.47 -16.45 7.70
N LYS A 128 19.15 -16.40 7.58
CA LYS A 128 18.33 -17.57 7.23
C LYS A 128 18.04 -17.67 5.74
N GLY A 129 18.22 -16.59 4.98
CA GLY A 129 17.98 -16.55 3.54
C GLY A 129 16.49 -16.68 3.17
N HIS A 130 15.60 -16.17 4.01
CA HIS A 130 14.15 -16.14 3.77
C HIS A 130 13.49 -14.93 4.44
N SER A 131 12.19 -14.74 4.20
CA SER A 131 11.43 -13.65 4.81
C SER A 131 11.27 -13.84 6.32
N SER A 132 11.14 -12.74 7.04
CA SER A 132 10.85 -12.69 8.46
C SER A 132 9.70 -11.71 8.74
N PHE A 133 9.20 -11.74 9.98
CA PHE A 133 8.03 -10.97 10.36
C PHE A 133 8.27 -9.46 10.26
N ALA A 134 7.28 -8.78 9.73
CA ALA A 134 7.11 -7.33 9.73
C ALA A 134 5.68 -7.00 10.20
N ALA A 135 5.29 -5.74 10.16
CA ALA A 135 3.92 -5.33 10.47
C ALA A 135 2.91 -6.05 9.55
N CYS A 136 1.79 -6.48 10.09
CA CYS A 136 0.72 -7.20 9.38
C CYS A 136 1.14 -8.54 8.72
N ALA A 137 2.33 -9.09 9.01
CA ALA A 137 2.87 -10.28 8.34
C ALA A 137 2.10 -11.58 8.65
N THR A 138 1.33 -11.63 9.72
CA THR A 138 0.52 -12.80 10.10
C THR A 138 -0.95 -12.41 10.23
N PRO A 139 -1.90 -13.37 10.12
CA PRO A 139 -3.32 -13.10 10.30
C PRO A 139 -3.63 -12.37 11.61
N LYS A 140 -3.01 -12.81 12.72
CA LYS A 140 -3.19 -12.15 14.01
C LYS A 140 -2.65 -10.74 14.02
N SER A 141 -1.41 -10.53 13.58
CA SER A 141 -0.81 -9.19 13.54
C SER A 141 -1.60 -8.24 12.65
N PHE A 142 -2.12 -8.74 11.53
CA PHE A 142 -2.94 -7.93 10.62
C PHE A 142 -4.25 -7.50 11.29
N CYS A 143 -4.95 -8.43 11.95
CA CYS A 143 -6.16 -8.09 12.71
C CYS A 143 -5.85 -7.08 13.82
N ASP A 144 -4.77 -7.26 14.58
CA ASP A 144 -4.39 -6.34 15.66
C ASP A 144 -4.24 -4.89 15.12
N HIS A 145 -3.62 -4.71 13.92
CA HIS A 145 -3.47 -3.39 13.28
C HIS A 145 -4.81 -2.79 12.81
N ILE A 146 -5.73 -3.62 12.34
CA ILE A 146 -7.05 -3.14 11.91
C ILE A 146 -7.93 -2.80 13.14
N GLU A 147 -7.96 -3.67 14.13
CA GLU A 147 -8.85 -3.57 15.29
C GLU A 147 -8.49 -2.40 16.21
N VAL A 148 -7.20 -2.06 16.34
CA VAL A 148 -6.77 -0.94 17.19
C VAL A 148 -7.26 0.42 16.68
N ILE A 149 -7.57 0.53 15.38
CA ILE A 149 -8.15 1.73 14.75
C ILE A 149 -9.67 1.64 14.72
N ASN A 150 -10.22 0.46 14.39
CA ASN A 150 -11.65 0.15 14.37
C ASN A 150 -12.52 1.23 13.71
N ASP A 151 -12.23 1.53 12.46
CA ASP A 151 -12.92 2.54 11.64
C ASP A 151 -13.23 1.99 10.26
N ASP A 152 -14.45 2.27 9.73
CA ASP A 152 -14.90 1.77 8.42
C ASP A 152 -14.11 2.36 7.24
N PHE A 153 -13.37 3.44 7.45
CA PHE A 153 -12.44 4.02 6.47
C PHE A 153 -11.02 3.45 6.57
N PHE A 154 -10.80 2.48 7.47
CA PHE A 154 -9.52 1.78 7.59
C PHE A 154 -9.70 0.29 7.33
N VAL A 155 -9.11 -0.20 6.26
CA VAL A 155 -9.36 -1.55 5.72
C VAL A 155 -8.05 -2.28 5.44
N ALA A 156 -8.14 -3.55 5.05
CA ALA A 156 -6.99 -4.36 4.66
C ALA A 156 -6.81 -4.39 3.14
N CYS A 157 -5.56 -4.26 2.70
CA CYS A 157 -5.08 -4.71 1.41
C CYS A 157 -4.26 -5.98 1.60
N LEU A 158 -4.66 -7.09 1.02
CA LEU A 158 -3.87 -8.31 1.05
C LEU A 158 -3.00 -8.39 -0.21
N ASP A 159 -1.68 -8.39 0.00
CA ASP A 159 -0.74 -8.85 -1.00
C ASP A 159 -0.61 -10.37 -0.89
N ILE A 160 -1.04 -11.06 -1.95
CA ILE A 160 -1.08 -12.52 -2.01
C ILE A 160 0.35 -13.09 -2.03
N GLY A 161 1.24 -12.46 -2.78
CA GLY A 161 2.63 -12.89 -2.86
C GLY A 161 3.34 -12.77 -1.52
N HIS A 162 3.20 -11.66 -0.82
CA HIS A 162 3.77 -11.48 0.53
C HIS A 162 3.28 -12.56 1.50
N ALA A 163 2.00 -12.94 1.43
CA ALA A 163 1.44 -13.96 2.31
C ALA A 163 2.00 -15.37 2.06
N GLU A 164 2.48 -15.65 0.84
CA GLU A 164 3.03 -16.96 0.46
C GLU A 164 4.57 -17.03 0.59
N MET A 165 5.24 -15.93 0.97
CA MET A 165 6.70 -15.93 1.13
C MET A 165 7.17 -16.87 2.23
N GLY A 166 8.20 -17.65 1.94
CA GLY A 166 8.79 -18.61 2.89
C GLY A 166 9.33 -17.93 4.15
N GLY A 167 9.15 -18.58 5.30
CA GLY A 167 9.59 -18.06 6.61
C GLY A 167 8.51 -17.37 7.42
N LEU A 168 7.40 -16.95 6.81
CA LEU A 168 6.29 -16.28 7.50
C LEU A 168 5.29 -17.26 8.14
N ASN A 169 5.28 -18.54 7.70
CA ASN A 169 4.37 -19.57 8.19
C ASN A 169 2.89 -19.15 8.15
N THR A 170 2.49 -18.51 7.08
CA THR A 170 1.12 -18.09 6.78
C THR A 170 0.77 -18.38 5.33
N SER A 171 -0.44 -18.08 4.92
CA SER A 171 -0.88 -18.19 3.52
C SER A 171 -1.96 -17.16 3.21
N ALA A 172 -2.11 -16.83 1.92
CA ALA A 172 -3.17 -15.95 1.45
C ALA A 172 -4.56 -16.47 1.84
N VAL A 173 -4.77 -17.79 1.80
CA VAL A 173 -6.05 -18.42 2.19
C VAL A 173 -6.36 -18.17 3.68
N GLU A 174 -5.38 -18.27 4.55
CA GLU A 174 -5.54 -18.00 5.98
C GLU A 174 -5.82 -16.52 6.23
N MET A 175 -5.08 -15.63 5.57
CA MET A 175 -5.29 -14.17 5.63
C MET A 175 -6.71 -13.79 5.19
N ILE A 176 -7.17 -14.28 4.04
CA ILE A 176 -8.52 -14.00 3.51
C ILE A 176 -9.59 -14.41 4.52
N ARG A 177 -9.48 -15.62 5.07
CA ARG A 177 -10.47 -16.13 6.04
C ARG A 177 -10.51 -15.34 7.33
N THR A 178 -9.35 -14.84 7.78
CA THR A 178 -9.25 -14.11 9.04
C THR A 178 -9.66 -12.66 8.89
N LEU A 179 -9.27 -11.99 7.80
CA LEU A 179 -9.62 -10.59 7.53
C LEU A 179 -11.10 -10.40 7.15
N ASN A 180 -11.67 -11.40 6.47
CA ASN A 180 -13.09 -11.42 6.11
C ASN A 180 -13.57 -10.07 5.51
N GLU A 181 -14.57 -9.42 6.11
CA GLU A 181 -15.17 -8.17 5.63
C GLU A 181 -14.22 -6.95 5.68
N ARG A 182 -13.11 -7.07 6.40
CA ARG A 182 -12.09 -6.02 6.44
C ARG A 182 -11.19 -6.00 5.19
N LEU A 183 -11.21 -7.07 4.41
CA LEU A 183 -10.43 -7.18 3.17
C LEU A 183 -11.18 -6.49 2.03
N GLU A 184 -10.70 -5.32 1.61
CA GLU A 184 -11.33 -4.53 0.54
C GLU A 184 -10.39 -4.25 -0.65
N ALA A 185 -9.10 -4.55 -0.53
CA ALA A 185 -8.13 -4.37 -1.60
C ALA A 185 -7.20 -5.60 -1.73
N LEU A 186 -6.68 -5.83 -2.92
CA LEU A 186 -5.77 -6.94 -3.21
C LEU A 186 -4.62 -6.47 -4.10
N HIS A 187 -3.42 -6.99 -3.82
CA HIS A 187 -2.34 -7.08 -4.80
C HIS A 187 -2.19 -8.55 -5.20
N VAL A 188 -2.32 -8.82 -6.50
CA VAL A 188 -2.37 -10.18 -7.04
C VAL A 188 -1.19 -10.41 -7.95
N HIS A 189 -0.22 -11.15 -7.48
CA HIS A 189 0.95 -11.60 -8.24
C HIS A 189 1.43 -12.95 -7.72
N ASP A 190 2.25 -13.62 -8.50
CA ASP A 190 2.92 -14.86 -8.09
C ASP A 190 4.32 -14.56 -7.57
N VAL A 191 4.84 -15.45 -6.73
CA VAL A 191 6.19 -15.35 -6.14
C VAL A 191 6.92 -16.69 -6.23
N ASP A 192 8.23 -16.65 -6.19
CA ASP A 192 9.07 -17.85 -6.12
C ASP A 192 9.22 -18.41 -4.68
N LEU A 193 8.40 -17.95 -3.74
CA LEU A 193 8.39 -18.25 -2.31
C LEU A 193 9.63 -17.74 -1.54
N VAL A 194 10.57 -17.11 -2.21
CA VAL A 194 11.79 -16.56 -1.61
C VAL A 194 11.88 -15.05 -1.77
N HIS A 195 11.59 -14.56 -2.97
CA HIS A 195 11.68 -13.15 -3.32
C HIS A 195 10.30 -12.60 -3.65
N ASP A 196 10.11 -11.33 -3.36
CA ASP A 196 8.95 -10.57 -3.83
C ASP A 196 9.09 -10.27 -5.33
N SER A 197 8.92 -11.32 -6.14
CA SER A 197 9.28 -11.33 -7.55
C SER A 197 8.24 -10.70 -8.48
N HIS A 198 7.04 -10.44 -7.98
CA HIS A 198 5.93 -9.87 -8.76
C HIS A 198 5.72 -10.55 -10.13
N SER A 199 5.77 -11.89 -10.13
CA SER A 199 5.54 -12.69 -11.33
C SER A 199 4.07 -12.67 -11.75
N LEU A 200 3.80 -12.89 -13.04
CA LEU A 200 2.43 -13.05 -13.50
C LEU A 200 1.80 -14.29 -12.86
N PRO A 201 0.53 -14.22 -12.42
CA PRO A 201 -0.16 -15.39 -11.88
C PRO A 201 -0.17 -16.56 -12.86
N PHE A 202 0.12 -17.76 -12.36
CA PHE A 202 0.13 -19.02 -13.12
C PHE A 202 1.27 -19.14 -14.17
N THR A 203 2.39 -18.48 -13.99
CA THR A 203 3.56 -18.60 -14.89
C THR A 203 4.73 -19.38 -14.27
#